data_6bc7f2e6cedd3891f265f49e57bd2d5b
#
_entry.id   6bc7f2e6cedd3891f265f49e57bd2d5b
#
_cell.length_a   1.000
_cell.length_b   1.000
_cell.length_c   1.000
_cell.angle_alpha   90.00
_cell.angle_beta   90.00
_cell.angle_gamma   90.00
#
_symmetry.space_group_name_H-M   'P 1'
#
loop_
_entity.id
_entity.type
_entity.pdbx_description
1 polymer ?
#
loop_
_entity_poly.entity_id
_entity_poly.type
_entity_poly.pdbx_seq_one_letter_code
_entity_poly.pdbx_strand_id
1 'polypeptide(L)'
;MKHFRSSTLAAAVALTLGGLFAPAQAETLVVGTTQVPRHFNGAIQSGIATFMASSQIFASPLRYDGNWNPQPYLAKSWDVSDDGLSVTLHLVEGATFHDGEPITSEDVKFSIMTIKANHPFQTMLAPVVDVETPDPLTAVIKLEKPHPALLLAMSPALMPIIPEHIYGEGDIQQNPANLAPVGSGPFKFVEYERGQYVMAEKNEDYWREGYPYLDRIV
;
A
#
# COMPACT_ATOMS: atom_id res chain seq x y z
N MET A 1 -70.11 34.37 48.90
CA MET A 1 -69.71 33.09 48.25
C MET A 1 -68.77 33.44 47.10
N LYS A 2 -67.45 33.32 47.30
CA LYS A 2 -66.40 33.65 46.30
C LYS A 2 -65.76 32.36 45.85
N HIS A 3 -65.91 32.02 44.58
CA HIS A 3 -65.25 30.86 43.96
C HIS A 3 -63.79 31.18 43.62
N PHE A 4 -62.83 30.48 44.22
CA PHE A 4 -61.43 30.49 43.87
C PHE A 4 -61.23 29.47 42.74
N ARG A 5 -60.77 29.95 41.61
CA ARG A 5 -60.31 29.10 40.50
C ARG A 5 -58.78 28.90 40.60
N SER A 6 -58.37 27.68 40.91
CA SER A 6 -56.97 27.28 40.88
C SER A 6 -56.52 27.03 39.43
N SER A 7 -55.59 27.82 38.98
CA SER A 7 -54.94 27.61 37.65
C SER A 7 -53.65 26.81 37.93
N THR A 8 -53.62 25.56 37.52
CA THR A 8 -52.46 24.71 37.52
C THR A 8 -51.59 25.02 36.28
N LEU A 9 -50.43 25.61 36.50
CA LEU A 9 -49.38 25.79 35.46
C LEU A 9 -48.66 24.48 35.32
N ALA A 10 -48.78 23.80 34.15
CA ALA A 10 -47.99 22.68 33.76
C ALA A 10 -46.68 23.19 33.13
N ALA A 11 -45.57 23.06 33.85
CA ALA A 11 -44.22 23.31 33.29
C ALA A 11 -43.78 22.12 32.49
N ALA A 12 -43.71 22.26 31.15
CA ALA A 12 -43.12 21.29 30.27
C ALA A 12 -41.58 21.42 30.31
N VAL A 13 -40.93 20.47 30.95
CA VAL A 13 -39.46 20.34 30.87
C VAL A 13 -39.07 19.66 29.58
N ALA A 14 -38.60 20.44 28.61
CA ALA A 14 -37.99 19.92 27.39
C ALA A 14 -36.57 19.42 27.75
N LEU A 15 -36.40 18.08 27.86
CA LEU A 15 -35.10 17.46 27.89
C LEU A 15 -34.50 17.51 26.45
N THR A 16 -33.60 18.46 26.22
CA THR A 16 -32.72 18.43 25.04
C THR A 16 -31.67 17.35 25.27
N LEU A 17 -31.85 16.18 24.63
CA LEU A 17 -30.76 15.21 24.46
C LEU A 17 -29.70 15.85 23.51
N GLY A 18 -28.81 16.64 24.06
CA GLY A 18 -27.56 17.01 23.42
C GLY A 18 -26.69 15.76 23.38
N GLY A 19 -26.71 15.04 22.26
CA GLY A 19 -25.74 13.99 22.02
C GLY A 19 -24.33 14.60 22.07
N LEU A 20 -23.57 14.26 23.09
CA LEU A 20 -22.14 14.52 23.16
C LEU A 20 -21.49 13.67 22.04
N PHE A 21 -21.34 14.24 20.85
CA PHE A 21 -20.39 13.73 19.88
C PHE A 21 -19.00 14.00 20.46
N ALA A 22 -18.45 13.03 21.19
CA ALA A 22 -17.01 13.02 21.45
C ALA A 22 -16.33 12.99 20.08
N PRO A 23 -15.36 13.89 19.79
CA PRO A 23 -14.60 13.78 18.55
C PRO A 23 -13.96 12.40 18.54
N ALA A 24 -14.15 11.65 17.45
CA ALA A 24 -13.45 10.41 17.23
C ALA A 24 -11.96 10.74 17.27
N GLN A 25 -11.25 10.16 18.24
CA GLN A 25 -9.82 10.36 18.35
C GLN A 25 -9.17 9.44 17.31
N ALA A 26 -8.35 9.99 16.41
CA ALA A 26 -7.67 9.22 15.39
C ALA A 26 -6.84 8.09 16.02
N GLU A 27 -7.05 6.85 15.57
CA GLU A 27 -6.28 5.69 16.03
C GLU A 27 -4.89 5.71 15.38
N THR A 28 -3.88 6.09 16.15
CA THR A 28 -2.49 6.20 15.69
C THR A 28 -1.65 5.06 16.24
N LEU A 29 -0.97 4.34 15.33
CA LEU A 29 0.08 3.40 15.69
C LEU A 29 1.44 4.09 15.63
N VAL A 30 2.20 4.04 16.72
CA VAL A 30 3.58 4.51 16.76
C VAL A 30 4.53 3.31 16.75
N VAL A 31 5.43 3.27 15.78
CA VAL A 31 6.40 2.18 15.59
C VAL A 31 7.82 2.70 15.73
N GLY A 32 8.50 2.31 16.82
CA GLY A 32 9.90 2.69 17.04
C GLY A 32 10.87 1.91 16.16
N THR A 33 11.83 2.59 15.52
CA THR A 33 12.93 1.98 14.77
C THR A 33 14.27 2.59 15.17
N THR A 34 15.34 1.79 15.08
CA THR A 34 16.72 2.23 15.38
C THR A 34 17.46 2.73 14.14
N GLN A 35 16.82 2.70 12.98
CA GLN A 35 17.42 3.10 11.70
C GLN A 35 16.60 4.20 11.06
N VAL A 36 17.30 5.09 10.35
CA VAL A 36 16.68 6.18 9.60
C VAL A 36 16.62 5.79 8.13
N PRO A 37 15.45 5.82 7.47
CA PRO A 37 15.36 5.52 6.05
C PRO A 37 16.11 6.58 5.24
N ARG A 38 16.83 6.14 4.22
CA ARG A 38 17.48 7.03 3.25
C ARG A 38 16.43 7.68 2.36
N HIS A 39 15.48 6.87 1.92
CA HIS A 39 14.28 7.23 1.18
C HIS A 39 13.28 6.06 1.27
N PHE A 40 12.09 6.19 0.65
CA PHE A 40 10.97 5.28 0.80
C PHE A 40 10.74 4.35 -0.40
N ASN A 41 11.52 4.50 -1.49
CA ASN A 41 11.36 3.66 -2.67
C ASN A 41 12.03 2.29 -2.45
N GLY A 42 11.23 1.28 -2.07
CA GLY A 42 11.67 -0.09 -1.87
C GLY A 42 12.04 -0.84 -3.15
N ALA A 43 11.77 -0.29 -4.34
CA ALA A 43 12.18 -0.90 -5.61
C ALA A 43 13.68 -0.72 -5.91
N ILE A 44 14.32 0.27 -5.29
CA ILE A 44 15.75 0.58 -5.51
C ILE A 44 16.59 0.56 -4.24
N GLN A 45 15.98 0.43 -3.07
CA GLN A 45 16.65 0.46 -1.78
C GLN A 45 16.19 -0.69 -0.89
N SER A 46 17.14 -1.37 -0.25
CA SER A 46 16.90 -2.35 0.78
C SER A 46 17.13 -1.78 2.20
N GLY A 47 16.75 -2.55 3.21
CA GLY A 47 16.96 -2.23 4.61
C GLY A 47 15.66 -2.07 5.38
N ILE A 48 15.69 -2.38 6.68
CA ILE A 48 14.50 -2.45 7.52
C ILE A 48 13.76 -1.11 7.59
N ALA A 49 14.49 0.01 7.68
CA ALA A 49 13.89 1.33 7.79
C ALA A 49 13.10 1.72 6.51
N THR A 50 13.67 1.45 5.32
CA THR A 50 12.97 1.64 4.05
C THR A 50 11.78 0.69 3.95
N PHE A 51 11.97 -0.60 4.27
CA PHE A 51 10.91 -1.61 4.21
C PHE A 51 9.72 -1.25 5.08
N MET A 52 9.92 -0.84 6.32
CA MET A 52 8.83 -0.54 7.25
C MET A 52 7.88 0.54 6.70
N ALA A 53 8.41 1.60 6.12
CA ALA A 53 7.59 2.64 5.49
C ALA A 53 7.07 2.20 4.11
N SER A 54 7.94 1.68 3.24
CA SER A 54 7.60 1.26 1.88
C SER A 54 6.44 0.26 1.85
N SER A 55 6.45 -0.74 2.73
CA SER A 55 5.41 -1.78 2.79
C SER A 55 4.02 -1.27 3.22
N GLN A 56 3.93 -0.09 3.81
CA GLN A 56 2.66 0.56 4.15
C GLN A 56 2.17 1.49 3.03
N ILE A 57 3.12 2.06 2.28
CA ILE A 57 2.84 3.05 1.23
C ILE A 57 2.60 2.36 -0.13
N PHE A 58 3.30 1.27 -0.41
CA PHE A 58 3.17 0.55 -1.69
C PHE A 58 2.56 -0.83 -1.48
N ALA A 59 1.65 -1.21 -2.38
CA ALA A 59 1.22 -2.59 -2.50
C ALA A 59 2.30 -3.43 -3.21
N SER A 60 2.23 -4.75 -3.00
CA SER A 60 3.02 -5.75 -3.72
C SER A 60 2.10 -6.73 -4.42
N PRO A 61 2.59 -7.55 -5.38
CA PRO A 61 1.74 -8.55 -6.02
C PRO A 61 1.08 -9.49 -5.01
N LEU A 62 1.84 -9.99 -4.06
CA LEU A 62 1.39 -10.96 -3.05
C LEU A 62 1.68 -10.47 -1.63
N ARG A 63 0.95 -11.00 -0.67
CA ARG A 63 1.25 -10.93 0.77
C ARG A 63 1.45 -12.34 1.30
N TYR A 64 1.83 -12.50 2.57
CA TYR A 64 2.12 -13.79 3.16
C TYR A 64 1.40 -13.95 4.48
N ASP A 65 0.96 -15.18 4.76
CA ASP A 65 0.45 -15.56 6.08
C ASP A 65 1.60 -15.82 7.07
N GLY A 66 1.26 -16.16 8.31
CA GLY A 66 2.25 -16.45 9.36
C GLY A 66 3.10 -17.71 9.12
N ASN A 67 2.76 -18.51 8.11
CA ASN A 67 3.48 -19.71 7.69
C ASN A 67 4.25 -19.50 6.36
N TRP A 68 4.34 -18.26 5.89
CA TRP A 68 4.98 -17.88 4.64
C TRP A 68 4.31 -18.43 3.39
N ASN A 69 3.01 -18.77 3.46
CA ASN A 69 2.25 -19.12 2.27
C ASN A 69 1.82 -17.84 1.55
N PRO A 70 2.01 -17.78 0.21
CA PRO A 70 1.57 -16.64 -0.58
C PRO A 70 0.04 -16.50 -0.54
N GLN A 71 -0.40 -15.28 -0.38
CA GLN A 71 -1.81 -14.90 -0.32
C GLN A 71 -2.11 -13.83 -1.36
N PRO A 72 -3.31 -13.79 -1.92
CA PRO A 72 -3.73 -12.72 -2.80
C PRO A 72 -3.54 -11.33 -2.17
N TYR A 73 -3.05 -10.40 -2.99
CA TYR A 73 -2.95 -8.99 -2.62
C TYR A 73 -3.28 -8.13 -3.84
N LEU A 74 -2.35 -7.39 -4.46
CA LEU A 74 -2.61 -6.68 -5.71
C LEU A 74 -2.93 -7.67 -6.87
N ALA A 75 -2.27 -8.84 -6.89
CA ALA A 75 -2.71 -9.97 -7.68
C ALA A 75 -3.80 -10.75 -6.91
N LYS A 76 -5.02 -10.79 -7.45
CA LYS A 76 -6.14 -11.57 -6.89
C LYS A 76 -5.93 -13.07 -7.04
N SER A 77 -5.15 -13.48 -8.05
CA SER A 77 -4.73 -14.85 -8.32
C SER A 77 -3.49 -14.87 -9.20
N TRP A 78 -2.84 -16.03 -9.27
CA TRP A 78 -1.70 -16.26 -10.17
C TRP A 78 -1.66 -17.70 -10.64
N ASP A 79 -1.06 -17.91 -11.81
CA ASP A 79 -0.84 -19.22 -12.39
C ASP A 79 0.65 -19.40 -12.71
N VAL A 80 1.16 -20.59 -12.48
CA VAL A 80 2.52 -20.99 -12.87
C VAL A 80 2.36 -22.01 -14.00
N SER A 81 3.05 -21.79 -15.14
CA SER A 81 3.00 -22.73 -16.25
C SER A 81 3.58 -24.08 -15.87
N ASP A 82 3.15 -25.15 -16.55
CA ASP A 82 3.58 -26.53 -16.27
C ASP A 82 5.09 -26.73 -16.38
N ASP A 83 5.74 -25.98 -17.26
CA ASP A 83 7.21 -25.97 -17.45
C ASP A 83 7.93 -25.06 -16.45
N GLY A 84 7.18 -24.30 -15.65
CA GLY A 84 7.72 -23.34 -14.68
C GLY A 84 8.42 -22.14 -15.30
N LEU A 85 8.22 -21.86 -16.61
CA LEU A 85 8.88 -20.78 -17.35
C LEU A 85 8.06 -19.51 -17.43
N SER A 86 6.85 -19.51 -16.87
CA SER A 86 6.07 -18.26 -16.71
C SER A 86 5.24 -18.27 -15.45
N VAL A 87 5.02 -17.05 -14.91
CA VAL A 87 4.08 -16.76 -13.83
C VAL A 87 3.14 -15.68 -14.32
N THR A 88 1.85 -15.99 -14.42
CA THR A 88 0.80 -15.04 -14.81
C THR A 88 0.17 -14.49 -13.54
N LEU A 89 0.15 -13.16 -13.42
CA LEU A 89 -0.53 -12.44 -12.34
C LEU A 89 -1.83 -11.85 -12.87
N HIS A 90 -2.94 -12.10 -12.19
CA HIS A 90 -4.24 -11.48 -12.47
C HIS A 90 -4.50 -10.41 -11.42
N LEU A 91 -4.48 -9.14 -11.81
CA LEU A 91 -4.60 -8.02 -10.91
C LEU A 91 -6.06 -7.80 -10.46
N VAL A 92 -6.22 -7.19 -9.29
CA VAL A 92 -7.52 -6.70 -8.82
C VAL A 92 -8.00 -5.56 -9.71
N GLU A 93 -9.28 -5.52 -9.98
CA GLU A 93 -9.91 -4.44 -10.73
C GLU A 93 -10.15 -3.23 -9.81
N GLY A 94 -9.98 -2.02 -10.35
CA GLY A 94 -10.27 -0.77 -9.64
C GLY A 94 -9.23 -0.35 -8.60
N ALA A 95 -8.08 -1.05 -8.52
CA ALA A 95 -6.97 -0.58 -7.69
C ALA A 95 -6.34 0.68 -8.27
N THR A 96 -6.09 1.68 -7.42
CA THR A 96 -5.47 2.95 -7.82
C THR A 96 -4.25 3.27 -6.96
N PHE A 97 -3.37 4.08 -7.51
CA PHE A 97 -2.37 4.80 -6.73
C PHE A 97 -3.01 5.90 -5.88
N HIS A 98 -2.23 6.49 -4.97
CA HIS A 98 -2.70 7.52 -4.04
C HIS A 98 -3.13 8.84 -4.71
N ASP A 99 -2.71 9.07 -5.94
CA ASP A 99 -3.09 10.19 -6.81
C ASP A 99 -4.32 9.92 -7.68
N GLY A 100 -4.86 8.69 -7.61
CA GLY A 100 -6.06 8.28 -8.33
C GLY A 100 -5.81 7.60 -9.68
N GLU A 101 -4.56 7.56 -10.16
CA GLU A 101 -4.21 6.84 -11.40
C GLU A 101 -4.40 5.33 -11.22
N PRO A 102 -4.97 4.61 -12.20
CA PRO A 102 -5.20 3.17 -12.11
C PRO A 102 -3.88 2.40 -12.09
N ILE A 103 -3.84 1.32 -11.31
CA ILE A 103 -2.71 0.39 -11.32
C ILE A 103 -2.94 -0.62 -12.44
N THR A 104 -1.94 -0.76 -13.31
CA THR A 104 -2.00 -1.64 -14.47
C THR A 104 -0.87 -2.67 -14.49
N SER A 105 -0.95 -3.61 -15.43
CA SER A 105 0.11 -4.58 -15.69
C SER A 105 1.42 -3.92 -16.16
N GLU A 106 1.35 -2.71 -16.75
CA GLU A 106 2.54 -1.94 -17.12
C GLU A 106 3.30 -1.47 -15.88
N ASP A 107 2.62 -1.04 -14.82
CA ASP A 107 3.26 -0.69 -13.55
C ASP A 107 3.94 -1.91 -12.90
N VAL A 108 3.32 -3.10 -13.04
CA VAL A 108 3.92 -4.35 -12.57
C VAL A 108 5.20 -4.66 -13.36
N LYS A 109 5.16 -4.56 -14.70
CA LYS A 109 6.33 -4.72 -15.57
C LYS A 109 7.41 -3.70 -15.20
N PHE A 110 7.06 -2.43 -15.16
CA PHE A 110 7.98 -1.36 -14.80
C PHE A 110 8.66 -1.63 -13.46
N SER A 111 7.89 -1.99 -12.44
CA SER A 111 8.41 -2.27 -11.09
C SER A 111 9.37 -3.44 -11.07
N ILE A 112 9.00 -4.57 -11.68
CA ILE A 112 9.85 -5.77 -11.76
C ILE A 112 11.16 -5.47 -12.48
N MET A 113 11.11 -4.80 -13.63
CA MET A 113 12.29 -4.47 -14.42
C MET A 113 13.18 -3.43 -13.71
N THR A 114 12.58 -2.48 -13.01
CA THR A 114 13.29 -1.51 -12.16
C THR A 114 14.03 -2.20 -11.01
N ILE A 115 13.37 -3.11 -10.30
CA ILE A 115 13.97 -3.89 -9.21
C ILE A 115 15.12 -4.75 -9.75
N LYS A 116 14.90 -5.41 -10.87
CA LYS A 116 15.92 -6.23 -11.54
C LYS A 116 17.16 -5.42 -11.93
N ALA A 117 17.01 -4.17 -12.31
CA ALA A 117 18.10 -3.30 -12.72
C ALA A 117 18.81 -2.60 -11.55
N ASN A 118 18.11 -2.24 -10.49
CA ASN A 118 18.58 -1.26 -9.50
C ASN A 118 18.63 -1.76 -8.04
N HIS A 119 17.82 -2.78 -7.67
CA HIS A 119 17.69 -3.16 -6.28
C HIS A 119 18.97 -3.91 -5.79
N PRO A 120 19.44 -3.70 -4.54
CA PRO A 120 20.58 -4.43 -3.99
C PRO A 120 20.45 -5.96 -4.02
N PHE A 121 19.22 -6.49 -3.99
CA PHE A 121 18.93 -7.92 -4.12
C PHE A 121 18.40 -8.30 -5.52
N GLN A 122 18.80 -7.58 -6.56
CA GLN A 122 18.40 -7.81 -7.96
C GLN A 122 18.59 -9.27 -8.44
N THR A 123 19.54 -10.00 -7.87
CA THR A 123 19.80 -11.41 -8.20
C THR A 123 18.60 -12.33 -7.94
N MET A 124 17.66 -11.93 -7.07
CA MET A 124 16.42 -12.66 -6.85
C MET A 124 15.50 -12.67 -8.10
N LEU A 125 15.70 -11.71 -9.02
CA LEU A 125 14.98 -11.61 -10.29
C LEU A 125 15.87 -11.99 -11.49
N ALA A 126 17.06 -12.54 -11.27
CA ALA A 126 17.97 -12.90 -12.37
C ALA A 126 17.32 -13.77 -13.43
N PRO A 127 16.50 -14.81 -13.10
CA PRO A 127 15.82 -15.61 -14.10
C PRO A 127 14.69 -14.93 -14.88
N VAL A 128 14.21 -13.74 -14.47
CA VAL A 128 13.19 -13.01 -15.19
C VAL A 128 13.78 -12.47 -16.49
N VAL A 129 13.19 -12.82 -17.62
CA VAL A 129 13.63 -12.36 -18.96
C VAL A 129 12.85 -11.10 -19.36
N ASP A 130 11.53 -11.15 -19.22
CA ASP A 130 10.61 -10.07 -19.59
C ASP A 130 9.31 -10.20 -18.79
N VAL A 131 8.47 -9.18 -18.85
CA VAL A 131 7.09 -9.19 -18.39
C VAL A 131 6.20 -8.73 -19.54
N GLU A 132 5.32 -9.62 -20.01
CA GLU A 132 4.32 -9.29 -21.03
C GLU A 132 3.06 -8.75 -20.34
N THR A 133 2.42 -7.79 -20.99
CA THR A 133 1.23 -7.07 -20.49
C THR A 133 0.11 -7.15 -21.53
N PRO A 134 -0.50 -8.35 -21.73
CA PRO A 134 -1.48 -8.57 -22.81
C PRO A 134 -2.76 -7.73 -22.64
N ASP A 135 -3.06 -7.33 -21.43
CA ASP A 135 -4.14 -6.42 -21.07
C ASP A 135 -3.80 -5.69 -19.74
N PRO A 136 -4.54 -4.62 -19.36
CA PRO A 136 -4.23 -3.82 -18.17
C PRO A 136 -4.23 -4.58 -16.84
N LEU A 137 -4.87 -5.74 -16.75
CA LEU A 137 -5.02 -6.51 -15.50
C LEU A 137 -4.26 -7.84 -15.51
N THR A 138 -3.48 -8.12 -16.58
CA THR A 138 -2.72 -9.37 -16.70
C THR A 138 -1.24 -9.09 -16.97
N ALA A 139 -0.38 -9.53 -16.04
CA ALA A 139 1.07 -9.47 -16.21
C ALA A 139 1.65 -10.89 -16.28
N VAL A 140 2.39 -11.21 -17.35
CA VAL A 140 3.00 -12.53 -17.56
C VAL A 140 4.51 -12.43 -17.45
N ILE A 141 5.05 -12.88 -16.31
CA ILE A 141 6.47 -12.85 -16.02
C ILE A 141 7.12 -14.05 -16.74
N LYS A 142 8.06 -13.79 -17.64
CA LYS A 142 8.79 -14.81 -18.41
C LYS A 142 10.12 -15.12 -17.74
N LEU A 143 10.44 -16.39 -17.66
CA LEU A 143 11.65 -16.91 -17.00
C LEU A 143 12.52 -17.71 -17.97
N GLU A 144 13.84 -17.56 -17.86
CA GLU A 144 14.79 -18.40 -18.63
C GLU A 144 14.90 -19.83 -18.08
N LYS A 145 14.53 -20.02 -16.81
CA LYS A 145 14.51 -21.30 -16.10
C LYS A 145 13.52 -21.26 -14.94
N PRO A 146 13.00 -22.41 -14.50
CA PRO A 146 12.10 -22.47 -13.35
C PRO A 146 12.69 -21.82 -12.11
N HIS A 147 11.90 -20.96 -11.43
CA HIS A 147 12.35 -20.20 -10.27
C HIS A 147 11.30 -20.21 -9.15
N PRO A 148 11.19 -21.30 -8.37
CA PRO A 148 10.16 -21.42 -7.33
C PRO A 148 10.21 -20.32 -6.26
N ALA A 149 11.39 -19.74 -6.00
CA ALA A 149 11.56 -18.65 -5.05
C ALA A 149 11.00 -17.30 -5.54
N LEU A 150 10.59 -17.18 -6.82
CA LEU A 150 10.02 -15.94 -7.37
C LEU A 150 8.78 -15.51 -6.60
N LEU A 151 7.91 -16.43 -6.23
CA LEU A 151 6.73 -16.09 -5.44
C LEU A 151 7.13 -15.40 -4.12
N LEU A 152 8.14 -15.88 -3.41
CA LEU A 152 8.64 -15.22 -2.20
C LEU A 152 9.19 -13.81 -2.45
N ALA A 153 9.77 -13.56 -3.62
CA ALA A 153 10.23 -12.24 -4.02
C ALA A 153 9.08 -11.24 -4.23
N MET A 154 7.85 -11.71 -4.52
CA MET A 154 6.66 -10.87 -4.74
C MET A 154 6.06 -10.29 -3.45
N SER A 155 6.84 -10.24 -2.38
CA SER A 155 6.42 -9.76 -1.06
C SER A 155 6.50 -8.23 -0.94
N PRO A 156 5.81 -7.63 0.05
CA PRO A 156 5.88 -6.19 0.31
C PRO A 156 7.30 -5.68 0.60
N ALA A 157 8.18 -6.58 1.06
CA ALA A 157 9.57 -6.24 1.37
C ALA A 157 10.47 -6.10 0.14
N LEU A 158 10.15 -6.83 -0.94
CA LEU A 158 11.07 -7.04 -2.06
C LEU A 158 10.52 -6.60 -3.40
N MET A 159 9.20 -6.46 -3.53
CA MET A 159 8.56 -6.12 -4.80
C MET A 159 7.40 -5.13 -4.60
N PRO A 160 7.67 -3.90 -4.16
CA PRO A 160 6.68 -2.85 -4.19
C PRO A 160 6.33 -2.51 -5.64
N ILE A 161 5.04 -2.34 -5.94
CA ILE A 161 4.58 -1.84 -7.24
C ILE A 161 4.56 -0.32 -7.19
N ILE A 162 5.44 0.27 -7.98
CA ILE A 162 5.65 1.73 -8.07
C ILE A 162 5.04 2.29 -9.37
N PRO A 163 4.51 3.52 -9.34
CA PRO A 163 3.84 4.11 -10.50
C PRO A 163 4.84 4.49 -11.61
N GLU A 164 4.65 3.92 -12.81
CA GLU A 164 5.50 4.23 -13.97
C GLU A 164 5.42 5.72 -14.35
N HIS A 165 4.22 6.32 -14.28
CA HIS A 165 4.02 7.75 -14.61
C HIS A 165 4.80 8.72 -13.71
N ILE A 166 5.27 8.29 -12.54
CA ILE A 166 6.11 9.10 -11.63
C ILE A 166 7.58 8.75 -11.76
N TYR A 167 7.90 7.47 -11.90
CA TYR A 167 9.29 6.98 -11.83
C TYR A 167 9.88 6.62 -13.19
N GLY A 168 9.08 6.64 -14.27
CA GLY A 168 9.49 6.17 -15.61
C GLY A 168 10.42 7.12 -16.35
N GLU A 169 10.53 8.38 -15.92
CA GLU A 169 11.39 9.36 -16.57
C GLU A 169 12.62 9.72 -15.73
N GLY A 170 13.75 9.90 -16.41
CA GLY A 170 15.01 10.35 -15.79
C GLY A 170 15.72 9.27 -14.96
N ASP A 171 16.57 9.75 -14.04
CA ASP A 171 17.30 8.87 -13.12
C ASP A 171 16.45 8.58 -11.87
N ILE A 172 15.99 7.36 -11.74
CA ILE A 172 15.16 6.92 -10.61
C ILE A 172 15.87 7.14 -9.26
N GLN A 173 17.21 7.08 -9.21
CA GLN A 173 17.97 7.31 -7.97
C GLN A 173 17.87 8.75 -7.48
N GLN A 174 17.59 9.69 -8.39
CA GLN A 174 17.46 11.12 -8.11
C GLN A 174 16.00 11.60 -8.09
N ASN A 175 15.04 10.72 -8.33
CA ASN A 175 13.63 11.10 -8.39
C ASN A 175 13.16 11.65 -7.02
N PRO A 176 12.58 12.88 -6.96
CA PRO A 176 12.13 13.49 -5.71
C PRO A 176 11.02 12.69 -5.01
N ALA A 177 10.23 11.90 -5.75
CA ALA A 177 9.21 11.02 -5.19
C ALA A 177 9.81 9.89 -4.32
N ASN A 178 11.13 9.67 -4.34
CA ASN A 178 11.77 8.76 -3.40
C ASN A 178 11.64 9.24 -1.93
N LEU A 179 11.47 10.56 -1.71
CA LEU A 179 11.31 11.16 -0.38
C LEU A 179 9.86 11.57 -0.06
N ALA A 180 9.01 11.71 -1.08
CA ALA A 180 7.59 12.00 -0.95
C ALA A 180 6.79 11.05 -1.85
N PRO A 181 6.72 9.76 -1.51
CA PRO A 181 6.21 8.72 -2.40
C PRO A 181 4.70 8.81 -2.58
N VAL A 182 4.28 8.57 -3.82
CA VAL A 182 2.92 8.21 -4.20
C VAL A 182 2.90 6.70 -4.37
N GLY A 183 2.12 6.01 -3.56
CA GLY A 183 2.04 4.55 -3.58
C GLY A 183 0.63 4.06 -3.85
N SER A 184 0.38 2.79 -3.54
CA SER A 184 -0.88 2.08 -3.75
C SER A 184 -1.32 1.31 -2.51
N GLY A 185 -0.60 1.52 -1.40
CA GLY A 185 -0.79 0.82 -0.15
C GLY A 185 -1.90 1.41 0.72
N PRO A 186 -2.10 0.82 1.92
CA PRO A 186 -3.14 1.24 2.85
C PRO A 186 -2.93 2.63 3.46
N PHE A 187 -1.70 3.16 3.43
CA PHE A 187 -1.40 4.47 4.00
C PHE A 187 -0.73 5.37 2.98
N LYS A 188 -1.15 6.64 2.95
CA LYS A 188 -0.59 7.74 2.15
C LYS A 188 0.52 8.43 2.94
N PHE A 189 1.66 8.69 2.28
CA PHE A 189 2.73 9.48 2.87
C PHE A 189 2.25 10.91 3.19
N VAL A 190 2.60 11.42 4.36
CA VAL A 190 2.29 12.80 4.77
C VAL A 190 3.56 13.60 4.95
N GLU A 191 4.47 13.12 5.80
CA GLU A 191 5.64 13.91 6.19
C GLU A 191 6.80 13.02 6.61
N TYR A 192 8.01 13.50 6.38
CA TYR A 192 9.25 12.92 6.86
C TYR A 192 10.14 13.97 7.51
N GLU A 193 10.31 13.89 8.81
CA GLU A 193 11.31 14.66 9.55
C GLU A 193 12.48 13.74 9.86
N ARG A 194 13.59 13.94 9.13
CA ARG A 194 14.72 13.03 9.14
C ARG A 194 15.33 12.85 10.54
N GLY A 195 15.37 11.60 11.00
CA GLY A 195 15.89 11.25 12.33
C GLY A 195 14.88 11.45 13.46
N GLN A 196 13.68 11.89 13.18
CA GLN A 196 12.61 12.07 14.13
C GLN A 196 11.45 11.12 13.85
N TYR A 197 10.76 11.28 12.70
CA TYR A 197 9.62 10.42 12.34
C TYR A 197 9.35 10.39 10.84
N VAL A 198 8.58 9.40 10.44
CA VAL A 198 7.85 9.31 9.17
C VAL A 198 6.38 9.20 9.52
N MET A 199 5.54 10.04 8.94
CA MET A 199 4.09 10.00 9.16
C MET A 199 3.37 9.62 7.88
N ALA A 200 2.45 8.67 8.01
CA ALA A 200 1.53 8.25 6.98
C ALA A 200 0.11 8.21 7.52
N GLU A 201 -0.86 8.64 6.72
CA GLU A 201 -2.27 8.63 7.04
C GLU A 201 -3.03 7.58 6.25
N LYS A 202 -4.18 7.20 6.73
CA LYS A 202 -5.09 6.27 6.08
C LYS A 202 -5.38 6.67 4.64
N ASN A 203 -5.30 5.71 3.73
CA ASN A 203 -5.83 5.85 2.39
C ASN A 203 -7.33 5.56 2.42
N GLU A 204 -8.16 6.59 2.37
CA GLU A 204 -9.63 6.44 2.38
C GLU A 204 -10.16 5.78 1.10
N ASP A 205 -9.40 5.88 -0.01
CA ASP A 205 -9.73 5.27 -1.30
C ASP A 205 -9.04 3.91 -1.50
N TYR A 206 -8.65 3.26 -0.38
CA TYR A 206 -7.93 1.99 -0.49
C TYR A 206 -8.82 0.90 -1.09
N TRP A 207 -8.35 0.28 -2.15
CA TRP A 207 -9.09 -0.70 -2.95
C TRP A 207 -9.47 -1.99 -2.20
N ARG A 208 -8.93 -2.23 -0.98
CA ARG A 208 -9.38 -3.32 -0.12
C ARG A 208 -10.40 -2.83 0.88
N GLU A 209 -11.66 -3.21 0.65
CA GLU A 209 -12.79 -2.82 1.51
C GLU A 209 -12.55 -3.15 2.99
N GLY A 210 -12.86 -2.20 3.87
CA GLY A 210 -12.73 -2.31 5.31
C GLY A 210 -11.32 -2.09 5.85
N TYR A 211 -10.34 -1.73 5.02
CA TYR A 211 -8.97 -1.45 5.41
C TYR A 211 -8.52 -0.05 4.99
N PRO A 212 -7.49 0.49 5.64
CA PRO A 212 -6.91 0.08 6.92
C PRO A 212 -7.83 0.42 8.10
N TYR A 213 -7.63 -0.23 9.28
CA TYR A 213 -8.37 0.08 10.51
C TYR A 213 -7.84 1.32 11.22
N LEU A 214 -6.53 1.55 11.15
CA LEU A 214 -5.87 2.68 11.79
C LEU A 214 -5.98 3.92 10.91
N ASP A 215 -6.05 5.10 11.54
CA ASP A 215 -6.08 6.37 10.82
C ASP A 215 -4.68 6.90 10.48
N ARG A 216 -3.66 6.49 11.27
CA ARG A 216 -2.29 7.00 11.12
C ARG A 216 -1.23 6.02 11.62
N ILE A 217 -0.06 6.07 10.97
CA ILE A 217 1.17 5.41 11.43
C ILE A 217 2.27 6.48 11.53
N VAL A 218 3.05 6.39 12.61
CA VAL A 218 4.21 7.26 12.87
C VAL A 218 5.41 6.41 13.26
#